data_dd6797d739157d0087b3ee1a67a2833f
#
_entry.id   dd6797d739157d0087b3ee1a67a2833f
#
_cell.length_a   1.000
_cell.length_b   1.000
_cell.length_c   1.000
_cell.angle_alpha   90.00
_cell.angle_beta   90.00
_cell.angle_gamma   90.00
#
_symmetry.space_group_name_H-M   'P 1'
#
loop_
_entity.id
_entity.type
_entity.pdbx_description
1 polymer ?
#
loop_
_entity_poly.entity_id
_entity_poly.type
_entity_poly.pdbx_seq_one_letter_code
_entity_poly.pdbx_strand_id
1 'polypeptide(L)' 'MKAEIFGKTDCIHCEKAKILCKQKGIDFDYQELGKDFEMGLILEKFPGARTFPQIIVDGKHIGGFDDLENFLSK' A
#
# COMPACT_ATOMS: atom_id res chain seq x y z
N MET A 1 4.98 12.66 6.87
CA MET A 1 4.98 11.50 5.95
C MET A 1 3.56 11.02 5.74
N LYS A 2 3.19 10.84 4.50
CA LYS A 2 1.83 10.40 4.15
C LYS A 2 1.91 9.19 3.23
N ALA A 3 1.18 8.14 3.57
CA ALA A 3 1.16 6.91 2.76
C ALA A 3 -0.18 6.73 2.06
N GLU A 4 -0.15 6.08 0.90
CA GLU A 4 -1.34 5.64 0.20
C GLU A 4 -1.20 4.13 0.02
N ILE A 5 -2.17 3.38 0.52
CA ILE A 5 -2.16 1.93 0.46
C ILE A 5 -3.28 1.45 -0.44
N PHE A 6 -2.90 0.75 -1.51
CA PHE A 6 -3.86 0.12 -2.42
C PHE A 6 -3.91 -1.35 -2.08
N GLY A 7 -5.02 -1.79 -1.50
CA GLY A 7 -5.17 -3.16 -1.02
C GLY A 7 -6.41 -3.84 -1.55
N LYS A 8 -6.73 -5.01 -0.99
CA LYS A 8 -7.91 -5.79 -1.36
C LYS A 8 -8.47 -6.47 -0.13
N THR A 9 -9.66 -7.06 -0.27
CA THR A 9 -10.25 -7.87 0.81
C THR A 9 -9.44 -9.16 0.99
N ASP A 10 -9.52 -9.74 2.17
CA ASP A 10 -8.83 -11.00 2.50
C ASP A 10 -7.33 -10.95 2.22
N CYS A 11 -6.72 -9.83 2.53
CA CYS A 11 -5.30 -9.61 2.31
C CYS A 11 -4.61 -9.33 3.64
N ILE A 12 -3.90 -10.32 4.15
CA ILE A 12 -3.25 -10.20 5.46
C ILE A 12 -2.12 -9.16 5.43
N HIS A 13 -1.38 -9.09 4.33
CA HIS A 13 -0.30 -8.11 4.19
C HIS A 13 -0.84 -6.69 4.08
N CYS A 14 -2.04 -6.52 3.51
CA CYS A 14 -2.69 -5.22 3.47
C CYS A 14 -3.04 -4.75 4.87
N GLU A 15 -3.56 -5.66 5.70
CA GLU A 15 -3.87 -5.35 7.10
C GLU A 15 -2.60 -5.03 7.89
N LYS A 16 -1.53 -5.79 7.66
CA LYS A 16 -0.25 -5.54 8.32
C LYS A 16 0.31 -4.17 7.94
N ALA A 17 0.15 -3.75 6.70
CA ALA A 17 0.61 -2.44 6.25
C ALA A 17 -0.11 -1.32 6.99
N LYS A 18 -1.43 -1.46 7.17
CA LYS A 18 -2.21 -0.47 7.92
C LYS A 18 -1.75 -0.40 9.37
N ILE A 19 -1.56 -1.56 9.99
CA ILE A 19 -1.12 -1.64 11.38
C ILE A 19 0.27 -1.01 11.54
N LEU A 20 1.18 -1.31 10.63
CA LEU A 20 2.53 -0.76 10.67
C LEU A 20 2.52 0.77 10.60
N CYS A 21 1.72 1.34 9.70
CA CYS A 21 1.58 2.78 9.60
C CYS A 21 1.07 3.39 10.90
N LYS A 22 0.08 2.74 11.53
CA LYS A 22 -0.45 3.21 12.80
C LYS A 22 0.60 3.16 13.90
N GLN A 23 1.37 2.08 13.96
CA GLN A 23 2.43 1.92 14.95
C GLN A 23 3.52 2.97 14.81
N LYS A 24 3.81 3.39 13.60
CA LYS A 24 4.86 4.38 13.31
C LYS A 24 4.35 5.81 13.29
N GLY A 25 3.05 6.01 13.53
CA GLY A 25 2.46 7.35 13.54
C GLY A 25 2.39 7.99 12.16
N ILE A 26 2.26 7.17 11.12
CA ILE A 26 2.21 7.64 9.73
C ILE A 26 0.76 7.78 9.30
N ASP A 27 0.38 8.97 8.80
CA ASP A 27 -0.94 9.16 8.21
C ASP A 27 -1.02 8.38 6.91
N PHE A 28 -2.15 7.70 6.70
CA PHE A 28 -2.32 6.94 5.47
C PHE A 28 -3.78 6.93 5.01
N ASP A 29 -3.95 6.77 3.69
CA ASP A 29 -5.25 6.52 3.08
C ASP A 29 -5.24 5.09 2.57
N TYR A 30 -6.28 4.34 2.85
CA TYR A 30 -6.42 2.97 2.40
C TYR A 30 -7.50 2.90 1.33
N GLN A 31 -7.16 2.32 0.17
CA GLN A 31 -8.11 2.13 -0.92
C GLN A 31 -8.22 0.64 -1.21
N GLU A 32 -9.45 0.19 -1.46
CA GLU A 32 -9.74 -1.23 -1.63
C GLU A 32 -10.14 -1.55 -3.06
N LEU A 33 -9.52 -2.58 -3.63
CA LEU A 33 -9.83 -3.08 -4.96
C LEU A 33 -11.31 -3.50 -5.05
N GLY A 34 -11.95 -3.04 -6.09
CA GLY A 34 -13.37 -3.34 -6.32
C GLY A 34 -14.33 -2.41 -5.60
N LYS A 35 -13.83 -1.59 -4.70
CA LYS A 35 -14.63 -0.62 -3.96
C LYS A 35 -14.21 0.81 -4.27
N ASP A 36 -12.92 1.11 -4.07
CA ASP A 36 -12.38 2.45 -4.27
C ASP A 36 -11.65 2.59 -5.60
N PHE A 37 -11.21 1.49 -6.18
CA PHE A 37 -10.52 1.48 -7.47
C PHE A 37 -10.65 0.13 -8.13
N GLU A 38 -10.34 0.08 -9.42
CA GLU A 38 -10.35 -1.15 -10.19
C GLU A 38 -8.94 -1.57 -10.56
N MET A 39 -8.77 -2.83 -10.97
CA MET A 39 -7.46 -3.37 -11.31
C MET A 39 -6.76 -2.59 -12.42
N GLY A 40 -7.52 -2.00 -13.34
CA GLY A 40 -6.97 -1.18 -14.40
C GLY A 40 -6.14 -0.01 -13.88
N LEU A 41 -6.56 0.59 -12.78
CA LEU A 41 -5.81 1.68 -12.17
C LEU A 41 -4.45 1.20 -11.67
N ILE A 42 -4.41 0.02 -11.07
CA ILE A 42 -3.16 -0.55 -10.55
C ILE A 42 -2.20 -0.86 -11.69
N LEU A 43 -2.69 -1.44 -12.78
CA LEU A 43 -1.85 -1.76 -13.93
C LEU A 43 -1.31 -0.51 -14.60
N GLU A 44 -2.06 0.57 -14.55
CA GLU A 44 -1.64 1.85 -15.11
C GLU A 44 -0.62 2.55 -14.24
N LYS A 45 -0.87 2.61 -12.92
CA LYS A 45 0.04 3.28 -11.97
C LYS A 45 1.30 2.47 -11.71
N PHE A 46 1.18 1.16 -11.65
CA PHE A 46 2.28 0.27 -11.29
C PHE A 46 2.38 -0.85 -12.32
N PRO A 47 2.94 -0.56 -13.51
CA PRO A 47 3.09 -1.59 -14.54
C PRO A 47 3.87 -2.77 -14.00
N GLY A 48 3.32 -3.97 -14.18
CA GLY A 48 3.94 -5.18 -13.69
C GLY A 48 3.57 -5.58 -12.26
N ALA A 49 2.76 -4.76 -11.57
CA ALA A 49 2.30 -5.11 -10.23
C ALA A 49 1.39 -6.32 -10.28
N ARG A 50 1.64 -7.28 -9.40
CA ARG A 50 0.85 -8.52 -9.35
C ARG A 50 0.39 -8.86 -7.94
N THR A 51 0.81 -8.08 -6.95
CA THR A 51 0.53 -8.37 -5.56
C THR A 51 -0.05 -7.15 -4.86
N PHE A 52 -0.63 -7.38 -3.70
CA PHE A 52 -1.11 -6.35 -2.82
C PHE A 52 -0.49 -6.54 -1.45
N PRO A 53 -0.31 -5.47 -0.68
CA PRO A 53 -0.67 -4.10 -1.03
C PRO A 53 0.34 -3.46 -1.99
N GLN A 54 -0.06 -2.35 -2.64
CA GLN A 54 0.85 -1.48 -3.37
C GLN A 54 0.85 -0.15 -2.62
N ILE A 55 2.02 0.30 -2.20
CA ILE A 55 2.14 1.40 -1.26
C ILE A 55 2.93 2.56 -1.85
N ILE A 56 2.40 3.76 -1.67
CA ILE A 56 3.08 4.99 -2.07
C ILE A 56 3.33 5.79 -0.79
N VAL A 57 4.53 6.30 -0.61
CA VAL A 57 4.87 7.17 0.53
C VAL A 57 5.39 8.49 -0.01
N ASP A 58 4.72 9.57 0.35
CA ASP A 58 5.07 10.93 -0.08
C ASP A 58 5.23 11.02 -1.60
N GLY A 59 4.31 10.37 -2.33
CA GLY A 59 4.30 10.39 -3.79
C GLY A 59 5.24 9.41 -4.46
N LYS A 60 5.99 8.63 -3.70
CA LYS A 60 6.93 7.67 -4.23
C LYS A 60 6.45 6.23 -4.05
N HIS A 61 6.42 5.46 -5.11
CA HIS A 61 6.03 4.05 -5.04
C HIS A 61 7.09 3.25 -4.29
N ILE A 62 6.70 2.65 -3.18
CA ILE A 62 7.60 1.86 -2.34
C ILE A 62 7.53 0.37 -2.71
N GLY A 63 6.33 -0.14 -2.93
CA GLY A 63 6.11 -1.56 -3.22
C GLY A 63 5.09 -2.17 -2.28
N GLY A 64 5.35 -3.37 -1.80
CA GLY A 64 4.45 -4.09 -0.91
C GLY A 64 4.79 -3.88 0.56
N PHE A 65 4.23 -4.75 1.41
CA PHE A 65 4.43 -4.65 2.85
C PHE A 65 5.91 -4.78 3.24
N ASP A 66 6.62 -5.75 2.67
CA ASP A 66 8.02 -5.97 3.01
C ASP A 66 8.87 -4.74 2.65
N ASP A 67 8.55 -4.14 1.53
CA ASP A 67 9.25 -2.93 1.08
C ASP A 67 8.98 -1.76 2.02
N LEU A 68 7.75 -1.64 2.49
CA LEU A 68 7.38 -0.60 3.46
C LEU A 68 8.14 -0.81 4.77
N GLU A 69 8.17 -2.05 5.25
CA GLU A 69 8.86 -2.40 6.48
C GLU A 69 10.34 -2.03 6.39
N ASN A 70 10.99 -2.38 5.30
CA ASN A 70 12.39 -2.04 5.06
C ASN A 70 12.59 -0.53 4.97
N PHE A 71 11.69 0.16 4.30
CA PHE A 71 11.74 1.61 4.16
C PHE A 71 11.69 2.31 5.52
N LEU A 72 10.83 1.84 6.41
CA LEU A 72 10.64 2.44 7.73
C LEU A 72 11.69 2.01 8.75
N SER A 73 12.45 0.97 8.46
CA SER A 73 13.50 0.46 9.35
C SER A 73 14.81 1.25 9.25
N LYS A 74 14.92 2.13 8.30
CA LYS A 74 16.16 2.89 8.06
C LYS A 74 16.21 4.19 8.81
#